data_dd8404854fa5871d2ce1bdf50829ebac
#
_entry.id   dd8404854fa5871d2ce1bdf50829ebac
#
_cell.length_a   1.000
_cell.length_b   1.000
_cell.length_c   1.000
_cell.angle_alpha   90.00
_cell.angle_beta   90.00
_cell.angle_gamma   90.00
#
_symmetry.space_group_name_H-M   'P 1'
#
loop_
_entity.id
_entity.type
_entity.pdbx_description
1 polymer ?
#
loop_
_entity_poly.entity_id
_entity_poly.type
_entity_poly.pdbx_seq_one_letter_code
_entity_poly.pdbx_strand_id
1 'polypeptide(L)'
;ARLILEIIEECRKNVSEDFPIILRISGSERIEGGNSLEEMLYLAPKFEAAGVNMLEVSGGVQYEDMQDIIPSHSKKIGRNVYEASEIKKVVNIPVFVVGKINDIRYAADIVERGLVDGVSLGRPLLADPDLANKFKEGREDDIRPCISCHFGCLARIFQVDMKTMSSKDISCALNPRCGMENHYNITKADVLKKVAVVGGG
;
A
#
# COMPACT_ATOMS: atom_id res chain seq x y z
N ALA A 1 -3.51 17.88 -15.32
CA ALA A 1 -4.78 17.77 -14.58
C ALA A 1 -5.98 17.54 -15.49
N ARG A 2 -6.06 18.21 -16.66
CA ARG A 2 -7.24 18.15 -17.56
C ARG A 2 -7.67 16.72 -17.88
N LEU A 3 -6.77 15.86 -18.35
CA LEU A 3 -7.09 14.47 -18.68
C LEU A 3 -7.70 13.70 -17.51
N ILE A 4 -7.15 13.85 -16.30
CA ILE A 4 -7.66 13.17 -15.11
C ILE A 4 -9.09 13.64 -14.78
N LEU A 5 -9.36 14.93 -14.86
CA LEU A 5 -10.69 15.50 -14.63
C LEU A 5 -11.71 14.98 -15.64
N GLU A 6 -11.36 14.98 -16.93
CA GLU A 6 -12.21 14.42 -17.99
C GLU A 6 -12.51 12.92 -17.77
N ILE A 7 -11.52 12.14 -17.30
CA ILE A 7 -11.73 10.72 -16.96
C ILE A 7 -12.69 10.57 -15.76
N ILE A 8 -12.52 11.36 -14.69
CA ILE A 8 -13.41 11.31 -13.52
C ILE A 8 -14.84 11.67 -13.92
N GLU A 9 -15.02 12.74 -14.68
CA GLU A 9 -16.32 13.17 -15.19
C GLU A 9 -16.98 12.08 -16.05
N GLU A 10 -16.21 11.44 -16.92
CA GLU A 10 -16.73 10.36 -17.77
C GLU A 10 -17.07 9.11 -16.96
N CYS A 11 -16.25 8.74 -15.96
CA CYS A 11 -16.57 7.67 -15.03
C CYS A 11 -17.89 7.97 -14.30
N ARG A 12 -18.04 9.19 -13.77
CA ARG A 12 -19.25 9.59 -13.01
C ARG A 12 -20.52 9.53 -13.86
N LYS A 13 -20.47 9.83 -15.16
CA LYS A 13 -21.61 9.68 -16.08
C LYS A 13 -22.06 8.24 -16.26
N ASN A 14 -21.15 7.28 -16.11
CA ASN A 14 -21.38 5.86 -16.38
C ASN A 14 -21.68 5.02 -15.14
N VAL A 15 -21.69 5.62 -13.94
CA VAL A 15 -21.99 4.94 -12.67
C VAL A 15 -23.03 5.74 -11.88
N SER A 16 -23.69 5.09 -10.90
CA SER A 16 -24.62 5.78 -10.00
C SER A 16 -23.90 6.81 -9.11
N GLU A 17 -24.65 7.74 -8.55
CA GLU A 17 -24.13 8.75 -7.62
C GLU A 17 -23.49 8.10 -6.37
N ASP A 18 -24.04 6.97 -5.92
CA ASP A 18 -23.55 6.21 -4.76
C ASP A 18 -22.31 5.35 -5.08
N PHE A 19 -21.92 5.20 -6.35
CA PHE A 19 -20.76 4.39 -6.71
C PHE A 19 -19.46 5.11 -6.31
N PRO A 20 -18.61 4.52 -5.44
CA PRO A 20 -17.41 5.21 -4.95
C PRO A 20 -16.34 5.29 -6.05
N ILE A 21 -15.85 6.51 -6.31
CA ILE A 21 -14.67 6.75 -7.13
C ILE A 21 -13.49 7.07 -6.20
N ILE A 22 -12.50 6.20 -6.22
CA ILE A 22 -11.26 6.38 -5.45
C ILE A 22 -10.16 6.77 -6.43
N LEU A 23 -9.51 7.90 -6.18
CA LEU A 23 -8.40 8.37 -6.99
C LEU A 23 -7.07 8.21 -6.23
N ARG A 24 -6.12 7.49 -6.83
CA ARG A 24 -4.74 7.43 -6.34
C ARG A 24 -3.90 8.50 -7.02
N ILE A 25 -3.21 9.29 -6.20
CA ILE A 25 -2.36 10.39 -6.64
C ILE A 25 -0.96 10.27 -6.03
N SER A 26 0.05 10.86 -6.69
CA SER A 26 1.34 11.15 -6.06
C SER A 26 1.22 12.50 -5.34
N GLY A 27 1.34 12.51 -4.01
CA GLY A 27 1.36 13.76 -3.23
C GLY A 27 2.56 14.66 -3.59
N SER A 28 3.65 14.03 -4.09
CA SER A 28 4.77 14.69 -4.75
C SER A 28 5.50 13.65 -5.61
N GLU A 29 5.89 14.02 -6.81
CA GLU A 29 6.66 13.14 -7.71
C GLU A 29 8.16 13.13 -7.38
N ARG A 30 8.65 14.10 -6.62
CA ARG A 30 10.02 14.20 -6.10
C ARG A 30 11.11 14.21 -7.17
N ILE A 31 10.78 14.70 -8.35
CA ILE A 31 11.72 14.90 -9.48
C ILE A 31 11.59 16.32 -10.01
N GLU A 32 12.63 16.82 -10.69
CA GLU A 32 12.57 18.09 -11.39
C GLU A 32 11.55 18.05 -12.52
N GLY A 33 10.67 19.07 -12.58
CA GLY A 33 9.57 19.14 -13.56
C GLY A 33 8.39 18.20 -13.29
N GLY A 34 8.44 17.39 -12.23
CA GLY A 34 7.33 16.59 -11.77
C GLY A 34 6.34 17.38 -10.91
N ASN A 35 5.17 16.79 -10.64
CA ASN A 35 4.17 17.43 -9.78
C ASN A 35 4.66 17.57 -8.33
N SER A 36 4.58 18.78 -7.81
CA SER A 36 4.91 19.13 -6.43
C SER A 36 3.73 18.96 -5.48
N LEU A 37 3.98 18.98 -4.18
CA LEU A 37 2.91 19.02 -3.18
C LEU A 37 2.02 20.26 -3.36
N GLU A 38 2.61 21.43 -3.67
CA GLU A 38 1.85 22.67 -3.88
C GLU A 38 0.83 22.53 -5.01
N GLU A 39 1.24 21.91 -6.12
CA GLU A 39 0.32 21.60 -7.22
C GLU A 39 -0.77 20.61 -6.82
N MET A 40 -0.44 19.61 -6.00
CA MET A 40 -1.44 18.66 -5.49
C MET A 40 -2.44 19.32 -4.53
N LEU A 41 -2.00 20.26 -3.69
CA LEU A 41 -2.90 21.05 -2.83
C LEU A 41 -3.89 21.88 -3.65
N TYR A 42 -3.47 22.38 -4.82
CA TYR A 42 -4.35 23.07 -5.75
C TYR A 42 -5.30 22.13 -6.51
N LEU A 43 -4.86 20.91 -6.83
CA LEU A 43 -5.62 19.96 -7.64
C LEU A 43 -6.58 19.10 -6.84
N ALA A 44 -6.24 18.72 -5.61
CA ALA A 44 -7.05 17.81 -4.80
C ALA A 44 -8.52 18.29 -4.61
N PRO A 45 -8.80 19.58 -4.30
CA PRO A 45 -10.17 20.07 -4.24
C PRO A 45 -10.92 20.00 -5.59
N LYS A 46 -10.19 20.05 -6.71
CA LYS A 46 -10.81 19.92 -8.05
C LYS A 46 -11.19 18.47 -8.35
N PHE A 47 -10.41 17.50 -7.88
CA PHE A 47 -10.77 16.08 -7.99
C PHE A 47 -12.00 15.76 -7.15
N GLU A 48 -12.08 16.29 -5.91
CA GLU A 48 -13.28 16.19 -5.07
C GLU A 48 -14.52 16.80 -5.78
N ALA A 49 -14.39 18.02 -6.30
CA ALA A 49 -15.46 18.69 -7.02
C ALA A 49 -15.91 17.95 -8.30
N ALA A 50 -15.03 17.20 -8.94
CA ALA A 50 -15.34 16.37 -10.10
C ALA A 50 -16.02 15.04 -9.74
N GLY A 51 -16.17 14.72 -8.44
CA GLY A 51 -16.90 13.56 -7.95
C GLY A 51 -16.04 12.41 -7.44
N VAL A 52 -14.78 12.66 -7.08
CA VAL A 52 -13.97 11.70 -6.33
C VAL A 52 -14.48 11.61 -4.90
N ASN A 53 -14.59 10.40 -4.36
CA ASN A 53 -15.11 10.13 -3.03
C ASN A 53 -14.00 9.84 -1.99
N MET A 54 -12.79 9.49 -2.44
CA MET A 54 -11.63 9.25 -1.58
C MET A 54 -10.34 9.47 -2.36
N LEU A 55 -9.33 10.02 -1.70
CA LEU A 55 -7.97 10.09 -2.24
C LEU A 55 -7.08 9.05 -1.56
N GLU A 56 -6.27 8.35 -2.35
CA GLU A 56 -5.17 7.53 -1.87
C GLU A 56 -3.85 8.21 -2.25
N VAL A 57 -3.11 8.72 -1.26
CA VAL A 57 -1.88 9.47 -1.49
C VAL A 57 -0.67 8.55 -1.47
N SER A 58 0.00 8.48 -2.62
CA SER A 58 1.29 7.85 -2.87
C SER A 58 2.37 8.93 -3.07
N GLY A 59 3.51 8.60 -3.65
CA GLY A 59 4.56 9.55 -4.01
C GLY A 59 5.63 8.94 -4.89
N GLY A 60 6.40 9.81 -5.53
CA GLY A 60 7.46 9.41 -6.46
C GLY A 60 6.96 9.05 -7.86
N VAL A 61 7.90 8.89 -8.78
CA VAL A 61 7.69 8.36 -10.13
C VAL A 61 8.70 7.26 -10.43
N GLN A 62 8.36 6.38 -11.39
CA GLN A 62 9.07 5.14 -11.64
C GLN A 62 10.46 5.30 -12.25
N TYR A 63 10.73 6.41 -12.94
CA TYR A 63 11.89 6.49 -13.83
C TYR A 63 13.22 6.81 -13.13
N GLU A 64 13.22 7.57 -12.03
CA GLU A 64 14.47 7.99 -11.39
C GLU A 64 14.81 7.16 -10.15
N ASP A 65 13.86 6.94 -9.24
CA ASP A 65 14.07 6.07 -8.08
C ASP A 65 12.82 5.24 -7.79
N MET A 66 12.84 3.99 -8.20
CA MET A 66 11.82 3.00 -7.85
C MET A 66 11.55 2.96 -6.33
N GLN A 67 12.55 3.27 -5.52
CA GLN A 67 12.41 3.29 -4.06
C GLN A 67 11.61 4.49 -3.55
N ASP A 68 11.30 5.47 -4.39
CA ASP A 68 10.40 6.55 -4.02
C ASP A 68 8.93 6.13 -4.11
N ILE A 69 8.61 5.21 -5.02
CA ILE A 69 7.28 4.60 -5.14
C ILE A 69 7.14 3.41 -4.20
N ILE A 70 8.12 2.50 -4.21
CA ILE A 70 8.11 1.26 -3.42
C ILE A 70 9.34 1.26 -2.50
N PRO A 71 9.27 1.95 -1.36
CA PRO A 71 10.45 2.16 -0.51
C PRO A 71 10.99 0.85 0.07
N SER A 72 12.33 0.67 -0.03
CA SER A 72 13.06 -0.44 0.58
C SER A 72 13.28 -0.21 2.09
N HIS A 73 13.99 -1.15 2.72
CA HIS A 73 14.35 -1.04 4.14
C HIS A 73 15.16 0.23 4.46
N SER A 74 15.96 0.74 3.53
CA SER A 74 16.80 1.93 3.73
C SER A 74 16.04 3.27 3.76
N LYS A 75 14.83 3.31 3.22
CA LYS A 75 14.01 4.54 3.23
C LYS A 75 13.21 4.67 4.52
N LYS A 76 12.86 5.91 4.90
CA LYS A 76 12.08 6.21 6.10
C LYS A 76 10.68 5.60 6.05
N ILE A 77 10.16 5.15 7.20
CA ILE A 77 8.77 4.71 7.38
C ILE A 77 7.81 5.90 7.17
N GLY A 78 6.61 5.64 6.63
CA GLY A 78 5.57 6.66 6.45
C GLY A 78 5.97 7.77 5.48
N ARG A 79 6.70 7.46 4.42
CA ARG A 79 7.34 8.41 3.52
C ARG A 79 6.38 9.45 2.92
N ASN A 80 5.11 9.11 2.75
CA ASN A 80 4.10 9.97 2.11
C ASN A 80 3.11 10.56 3.12
N VAL A 81 3.32 10.35 4.43
CA VAL A 81 2.36 10.79 5.47
C VAL A 81 2.27 12.32 5.54
N TYR A 82 3.40 13.00 5.35
CA TYR A 82 3.41 14.47 5.35
C TYR A 82 2.52 15.01 4.22
N GLU A 83 2.76 14.57 2.98
CA GLU A 83 1.99 15.02 1.82
C GLU A 83 0.50 14.68 1.97
N ALA A 84 0.17 13.49 2.45
CA ALA A 84 -1.21 13.08 2.70
C ALA A 84 -1.88 13.96 3.76
N SER A 85 -1.18 14.29 4.84
CA SER A 85 -1.69 15.15 5.91
C SER A 85 -1.94 16.58 5.45
N GLU A 86 -1.12 17.12 4.56
CA GLU A 86 -1.35 18.45 3.98
C GLU A 86 -2.53 18.43 2.99
N ILE A 87 -2.63 17.39 2.14
CA ILE A 87 -3.75 17.23 1.22
C ILE A 87 -5.08 17.10 1.98
N LYS A 88 -5.09 16.36 3.10
CA LYS A 88 -6.27 16.24 3.96
C LYS A 88 -6.83 17.58 4.45
N LYS A 89 -5.99 18.59 4.64
CA LYS A 89 -6.42 19.92 5.12
C LYS A 89 -7.22 20.71 4.09
N VAL A 90 -7.13 20.34 2.81
CA VAL A 90 -7.74 21.09 1.69
C VAL A 90 -8.90 20.37 1.02
N VAL A 91 -9.24 19.15 1.48
CA VAL A 91 -10.39 18.38 0.98
C VAL A 91 -11.29 17.95 2.15
N ASN A 92 -12.57 17.62 1.84
CA ASN A 92 -13.54 17.11 2.82
C ASN A 92 -13.77 15.59 2.68
N ILE A 93 -13.26 14.97 1.62
CA ILE A 93 -13.31 13.53 1.39
C ILE A 93 -12.20 12.81 2.15
N PRO A 94 -12.39 11.52 2.49
CA PRO A 94 -11.36 10.73 3.16
C PRO A 94 -10.03 10.70 2.38
N VAL A 95 -8.92 10.83 3.11
CA VAL A 95 -7.56 10.73 2.58
C VAL A 95 -6.85 9.55 3.21
N PHE A 96 -6.51 8.56 2.38
CA PHE A 96 -5.68 7.43 2.75
C PHE A 96 -4.24 7.64 2.30
N VAL A 97 -3.30 7.00 3.00
CA VAL A 97 -1.88 7.07 2.66
C VAL A 97 -1.29 5.69 2.44
N VAL A 98 -0.42 5.59 1.44
CA VAL A 98 0.43 4.42 1.18
C VAL A 98 1.89 4.86 1.11
N GLY A 99 2.82 4.05 1.60
CA GLY A 99 4.27 4.33 1.47
C GLY A 99 5.08 3.87 2.67
N LYS A 100 5.51 2.60 2.65
CA LYS A 100 6.30 1.97 3.72
C LYS A 100 5.69 2.16 5.11
N ILE A 101 4.40 1.88 5.24
CA ILE A 101 3.73 1.75 6.52
C ILE A 101 3.69 0.25 6.82
N ASN A 102 4.72 -0.26 7.49
CA ASN A 102 4.93 -1.68 7.76
C ASN A 102 4.86 -2.03 9.26
N ASP A 103 4.60 -1.04 10.10
CA ASP A 103 4.28 -1.18 11.51
C ASP A 103 2.82 -0.78 11.74
N ILE A 104 2.03 -1.70 12.28
CA ILE A 104 0.59 -1.47 12.50
C ILE A 104 0.34 -0.45 13.63
N ARG A 105 1.23 -0.34 14.63
CA ARG A 105 1.13 0.68 15.68
C ARG A 105 1.35 2.06 15.10
N TYR A 106 2.33 2.21 14.21
CA TYR A 106 2.54 3.46 13.49
C TYR A 106 1.33 3.80 12.59
N ALA A 107 0.74 2.80 11.92
CA ALA A 107 -0.47 3.00 11.14
C ALA A 107 -1.64 3.50 12.01
N ALA A 108 -1.84 2.91 13.19
CA ALA A 108 -2.86 3.34 14.13
C ALA A 108 -2.60 4.77 14.66
N ASP A 109 -1.35 5.08 15.06
CA ASP A 109 -0.96 6.41 15.58
C ASP A 109 -1.27 7.54 14.59
N ILE A 110 -0.92 7.39 13.31
CA ILE A 110 -1.15 8.44 12.32
C ILE A 110 -2.64 8.68 12.03
N VAL A 111 -3.48 7.64 12.14
CA VAL A 111 -4.94 7.75 12.02
C VAL A 111 -5.54 8.37 13.28
N GLU A 112 -5.16 7.91 14.48
CA GLU A 112 -5.63 8.43 15.76
C GLU A 112 -5.31 9.91 15.93
N ARG A 113 -4.13 10.34 15.49
CA ARG A 113 -3.73 11.75 15.47
C ARG A 113 -4.44 12.58 14.39
N GLY A 114 -5.29 11.97 13.59
CA GLY A 114 -6.04 12.65 12.53
C GLY A 114 -5.20 13.15 11.35
N LEU A 115 -3.97 12.62 11.18
CA LEU A 115 -3.11 13.01 10.06
C LEU A 115 -3.66 12.51 8.73
N VAL A 116 -4.30 11.34 8.74
CA VAL A 116 -4.99 10.72 7.60
C VAL A 116 -6.25 10.01 8.10
N ASP A 117 -7.16 9.63 7.21
CA ASP A 117 -8.37 8.88 7.57
C ASP A 117 -8.16 7.37 7.53
N GLY A 118 -7.10 6.92 6.86
CA GLY A 118 -6.75 5.51 6.80
C GLY A 118 -5.42 5.27 6.12
N VAL A 119 -5.02 3.99 6.10
CA VAL A 119 -3.75 3.53 5.53
C VAL A 119 -3.97 2.41 4.54
N SER A 120 -3.20 2.41 3.46
CA SER A 120 -3.17 1.31 2.49
C SER A 120 -1.94 0.45 2.73
N LEU A 121 -2.19 -0.82 3.07
CA LEU A 121 -1.17 -1.78 3.42
C LEU A 121 -1.05 -2.86 2.34
N GLY A 122 -0.03 -2.79 1.48
CA GLY A 122 0.25 -3.82 0.48
C GLY A 122 1.17 -4.91 1.02
N ARG A 123 2.48 -4.63 1.06
CA ARG A 123 3.52 -5.60 1.49
C ARG A 123 3.35 -6.14 2.92
N PRO A 124 2.87 -5.36 3.91
CA PRO A 124 2.55 -5.91 5.23
C PRO A 124 1.53 -7.04 5.19
N LEU A 125 0.48 -6.92 4.35
CA LEU A 125 -0.53 -7.97 4.19
C LEU A 125 -0.03 -9.18 3.39
N LEU A 126 1.00 -9.04 2.55
CA LEU A 126 1.70 -10.19 1.97
C LEU A 126 2.52 -10.96 3.02
N ALA A 127 3.14 -10.24 3.94
CA ALA A 127 3.88 -10.85 5.05
C ALA A 127 2.94 -11.51 6.07
N ASP A 128 1.87 -10.83 6.43
CA ASP A 128 0.84 -11.33 7.34
C ASP A 128 -0.57 -10.91 6.90
N PRO A 129 -1.31 -11.79 6.22
CA PRO A 129 -2.69 -11.49 5.79
C PRO A 129 -3.66 -11.18 6.94
N ASP A 130 -3.37 -11.69 8.14
CA ASP A 130 -4.20 -11.55 9.35
C ASP A 130 -3.74 -10.40 10.27
N LEU A 131 -2.84 -9.56 9.80
CA LEU A 131 -2.20 -8.49 10.55
C LEU A 131 -3.21 -7.58 11.30
N ALA A 132 -4.25 -7.15 10.61
CA ALA A 132 -5.24 -6.24 11.19
C ALA A 132 -6.09 -6.92 12.29
N ASN A 133 -6.49 -8.19 12.09
CA ASN A 133 -7.22 -8.97 13.08
C ASN A 133 -6.34 -9.24 14.30
N LYS A 134 -5.10 -9.65 14.11
CA LYS A 134 -4.14 -9.88 15.20
C LYS A 134 -3.95 -8.62 16.05
N PHE A 135 -3.79 -7.48 15.40
CA PHE A 135 -3.69 -6.20 16.11
C PHE A 135 -4.96 -5.89 16.92
N LYS A 136 -6.14 -6.03 16.30
CA LYS A 136 -7.43 -5.81 16.95
C LYS A 136 -7.64 -6.73 18.17
N GLU A 137 -7.10 -7.95 18.12
CA GLU A 137 -7.21 -8.96 19.17
C GLU A 137 -6.10 -8.86 20.23
N GLY A 138 -5.19 -7.89 20.13
CA GLY A 138 -4.05 -7.73 21.05
C GLY A 138 -2.96 -8.80 20.88
N ARG A 139 -2.93 -9.50 19.75
CA ARG A 139 -1.96 -10.55 19.39
C ARG A 139 -0.83 -10.02 18.53
N GLU A 140 -0.25 -8.89 18.91
CA GLU A 140 0.75 -8.19 18.12
C GLU A 140 2.05 -9.00 17.97
N ASP A 141 2.43 -9.77 18.98
CA ASP A 141 3.63 -10.62 18.98
C ASP A 141 3.51 -11.77 17.93
N ASP A 142 2.31 -12.10 17.50
CA ASP A 142 2.06 -13.08 16.45
C ASP A 142 2.19 -12.48 15.03
N ILE A 143 2.35 -11.17 14.90
CA ILE A 143 2.41 -10.50 13.60
C ILE A 143 3.78 -10.72 12.96
N ARG A 144 3.80 -11.20 11.70
CA ARG A 144 5.00 -11.24 10.87
C ARG A 144 5.23 -9.87 10.20
N PRO A 145 6.20 -9.07 10.65
CA PRO A 145 6.40 -7.74 10.11
C PRO A 145 7.02 -7.79 8.72
N CYS A 146 6.55 -6.93 7.81
CA CYS A 146 7.23 -6.73 6.54
C CYS A 146 8.56 -5.99 6.74
N ILE A 147 9.66 -6.61 6.38
CA ILE A 147 11.02 -6.03 6.49
C ILE A 147 11.42 -5.18 5.27
N SER A 148 10.51 -4.95 4.34
CA SER A 148 10.76 -4.17 3.12
C SER A 148 11.98 -4.61 2.29
N CYS A 149 12.24 -5.93 2.23
CA CYS A 149 13.39 -6.52 1.53
C CYS A 149 13.22 -6.56 0.00
N HIS A 150 12.02 -6.45 -0.51
CA HIS A 150 11.64 -6.57 -1.94
C HIS A 150 11.90 -7.94 -2.59
N PHE A 151 12.49 -8.89 -1.90
CA PHE A 151 13.04 -10.13 -2.46
C PHE A 151 11.96 -11.02 -3.12
N GLY A 152 10.85 -11.26 -2.44
CA GLY A 152 9.79 -12.17 -2.93
C GLY A 152 8.63 -11.45 -3.62
N CYS A 153 8.40 -10.20 -3.30
CA CYS A 153 7.31 -9.42 -3.90
C CYS A 153 7.81 -8.64 -5.14
N LEU A 154 8.50 -7.53 -4.97
CA LEU A 154 8.89 -6.64 -6.07
C LEU A 154 9.85 -7.32 -7.06
N ALA A 155 10.90 -7.97 -6.59
CA ALA A 155 11.91 -8.57 -7.47
C ALA A 155 11.32 -9.66 -8.38
N ARG A 156 10.30 -10.39 -7.94
CA ARG A 156 9.67 -11.45 -8.75
C ARG A 156 8.77 -10.89 -9.85
N ILE A 157 8.12 -9.76 -9.64
CA ILE A 157 7.31 -9.11 -10.67
C ILE A 157 8.18 -8.73 -11.87
N PHE A 158 9.45 -8.33 -11.64
CA PHE A 158 10.39 -7.99 -12.72
C PHE A 158 11.14 -9.18 -13.30
N GLN A 159 10.98 -10.40 -12.76
CA GLN A 159 11.52 -11.62 -13.36
C GLN A 159 10.56 -12.15 -14.42
N VAL A 160 10.57 -11.52 -15.58
CA VAL A 160 9.73 -11.92 -16.71
C VAL A 160 10.42 -13.06 -17.48
N ASP A 161 9.71 -14.17 -17.69
CA ASP A 161 10.11 -15.19 -18.65
C ASP A 161 9.85 -14.65 -20.06
N MET A 162 10.92 -14.36 -20.79
CA MET A 162 10.85 -13.80 -22.15
C MET A 162 10.17 -14.70 -23.17
N LYS A 163 10.05 -16.01 -22.90
CA LYS A 163 9.38 -16.96 -23.81
C LYS A 163 7.87 -16.96 -23.61
N THR A 164 7.43 -16.91 -22.36
CA THR A 164 6.01 -16.96 -21.99
C THR A 164 5.41 -15.58 -21.74
N MET A 165 6.24 -14.53 -21.66
CA MET A 165 5.87 -13.17 -21.27
C MET A 165 5.13 -13.12 -19.92
N SER A 166 5.35 -14.09 -19.05
CA SER A 166 4.77 -14.17 -17.72
C SER A 166 5.81 -13.80 -16.65
N SER A 167 5.38 -13.08 -15.63
CA SER A 167 6.17 -12.87 -14.41
C SER A 167 6.11 -14.09 -13.51
N LYS A 168 7.09 -14.22 -12.59
CA LYS A 168 7.01 -15.23 -11.54
C LYS A 168 5.93 -14.86 -10.53
N ASP A 169 5.30 -15.88 -9.95
CA ASP A 169 4.32 -15.70 -8.90
C ASP A 169 4.90 -14.93 -7.71
N ILE A 170 4.07 -14.08 -7.14
CA ILE A 170 4.45 -13.31 -5.94
C ILE A 170 4.78 -14.25 -4.79
N SER A 171 5.75 -13.86 -3.96
CA SER A 171 6.09 -14.58 -2.73
C SER A 171 6.57 -13.59 -1.67
N CYS A 172 6.76 -14.05 -0.45
CA CYS A 172 7.32 -13.25 0.63
C CYS A 172 8.44 -14.02 1.33
N ALA A 173 9.54 -13.35 1.66
CA ALA A 173 10.66 -13.97 2.37
C ALA A 173 10.27 -14.45 3.79
N LEU A 174 9.26 -13.82 4.40
CA LEU A 174 8.79 -14.13 5.76
C LEU A 174 7.51 -14.95 5.79
N ASN A 175 6.77 -15.01 4.68
CA ASN A 175 5.52 -15.77 4.58
C ASN A 175 5.63 -16.82 3.47
N PRO A 176 5.94 -18.08 3.80
CA PRO A 176 6.07 -19.14 2.81
C PRO A 176 4.76 -19.46 2.09
N ARG A 177 3.62 -19.05 2.64
CA ARG A 177 2.30 -19.27 2.03
C ARG A 177 1.94 -18.18 1.00
N CYS A 178 2.61 -17.06 0.99
CA CYS A 178 2.30 -15.94 0.09
C CYS A 178 2.35 -16.38 -1.38
N GLY A 179 1.22 -16.26 -2.08
CA GLY A 179 1.04 -16.73 -3.45
C GLY A 179 0.85 -18.26 -3.59
N MET A 180 0.78 -18.98 -2.47
CA MET A 180 0.64 -20.44 -2.43
C MET A 180 -0.46 -20.89 -1.46
N GLU A 181 -1.40 -20.00 -1.14
CA GLU A 181 -2.42 -20.19 -0.11
C GLU A 181 -3.29 -21.45 -0.38
N ASN A 182 -3.58 -21.71 -1.64
CA ASN A 182 -4.36 -22.89 -2.05
C ASN A 182 -3.59 -24.21 -1.90
N HIS A 183 -2.25 -24.17 -1.84
CA HIS A 183 -1.40 -25.35 -1.74
C HIS A 183 -0.96 -25.65 -0.30
N TYR A 184 -0.83 -24.61 0.52
CA TYR A 184 -0.34 -24.73 1.90
C TYR A 184 -1.46 -24.45 2.92
N ASN A 185 -2.43 -25.36 3.00
CA ASN A 185 -3.43 -25.31 4.07
C ASN A 185 -2.82 -25.82 5.38
N ILE A 186 -2.81 -24.95 6.40
CA ILE A 186 -2.42 -25.35 7.75
C ILE A 186 -3.67 -25.95 8.42
N THR A 187 -3.69 -27.25 8.59
CA THR A 187 -4.73 -27.98 9.32
C THR A 187 -4.15 -28.52 10.63
N LYS A 188 -5.03 -28.84 11.58
CA LYS A 188 -4.60 -29.57 12.79
C LYS A 188 -4.04 -30.93 12.37
N ALA A 189 -2.93 -31.32 12.98
CA ALA A 189 -2.37 -32.66 12.75
C ALA A 189 -3.29 -33.73 13.33
N ASP A 190 -3.53 -34.80 12.56
CA ASP A 190 -4.32 -35.94 13.01
C ASP A 190 -3.63 -36.67 14.17
N VAL A 191 -2.30 -36.63 14.18
CA VAL A 191 -1.47 -37.27 15.22
C VAL A 191 -0.48 -36.25 15.76
N LEU A 192 -0.47 -36.08 17.08
CA LEU A 192 0.52 -35.22 17.75
C LEU A 192 1.91 -35.87 17.68
N LYS A 193 2.89 -35.18 17.14
CA LYS A 193 4.28 -35.61 17.04
C LYS A 193 5.17 -34.66 17.84
N LYS A 194 6.24 -35.19 18.43
CA LYS A 194 7.33 -34.40 18.97
C LYS A 194 8.25 -34.02 17.81
N VAL A 195 8.44 -32.74 17.57
CA VAL A 195 9.30 -32.22 16.50
C VAL A 195 10.40 -31.38 17.11
N ALA A 196 11.63 -31.66 16.74
CA ALA A 196 12.77 -30.80 17.07
C ALA A 196 13.07 -29.91 15.85
N VAL A 197 13.14 -28.59 16.08
CA VAL A 197 13.55 -27.61 15.07
C VAL A 197 14.94 -27.10 15.46
N VAL A 198 15.91 -27.32 14.56
CA VAL A 198 17.29 -26.82 14.74
C VAL A 198 17.47 -25.66 13.78
N GLY A 199 17.85 -24.48 14.28
CA GLY A 199 17.99 -23.29 13.47
C GLY A 199 16.65 -22.64 13.12
N GLY A 200 15.82 -22.43 14.08
CA GLY A 200 14.47 -21.83 13.90
C GLY A 200 14.45 -20.32 13.59
N GLY A 201 15.62 -19.70 13.42
CA GLY A 201 15.77 -18.30 13.05
C GLY A 201 15.91 -17.37 14.24
#